data_d1ae1f1d898437ed40a9e75dd88fe52a
#
_entry.id   d1ae1f1d898437ed40a9e75dd88fe52a
#
_cell.length_a   1.000
_cell.length_b   1.000
_cell.length_c   1.000
_cell.angle_alpha   90.00
_cell.angle_beta   90.00
_cell.angle_gamma   90.00
#
_symmetry.space_group_name_H-M   'P 1'
#
loop_
_entity.id
_entity.type
_entity.pdbx_description
1 polymer ?
#
loop_
_entity_poly.entity_id
_entity_poly.type
_entity_poly.pdbx_seq_one_letter_code
_entity_poly.pdbx_strand_id
1 'polypeptide(L)'
;FKTYNNFIPGIVLSTQPYKIEVFLKNNQYITIYKKNLGLLKKDLAKENPEEKLIKPGSVMRFFKKKRDWVVTQLPEVESALISMDPNTGAIVALVGGFSFKKNKYNHVTQAHRQPGSIFKPFIISSALEKGITPSTIINDGPLEVLAKDLGTNENWVPQNYNEKFSGPIRLREGLAKSKNLVSIRILKHISPEYSLDYIARFGFNPKKYKPYLSM
;
A
#
# COMPACT_ATOMS: atom_id res chain seq x y z
N PHE A 1 28.29 3.34 8.99
CA PHE A 1 26.82 3.46 8.95
C PHE A 1 26.41 4.91 8.70
N LYS A 2 25.49 5.15 7.71
CA LYS A 2 25.00 6.48 7.36
C LYS A 2 23.76 6.84 8.22
N THR A 3 23.66 8.11 8.59
CA THR A 3 22.42 8.67 9.16
C THR A 3 21.45 9.04 8.04
N TYR A 4 20.20 8.61 8.18
CA TYR A 4 19.12 8.97 7.26
C TYR A 4 18.00 9.65 8.05
N ASN A 5 17.58 10.83 7.58
CA ASN A 5 16.68 11.69 8.34
C ASN A 5 17.24 11.90 9.77
N ASN A 6 16.43 11.65 10.78
CA ASN A 6 16.83 11.74 12.19
C ASN A 6 17.17 10.38 12.81
N PHE A 7 17.40 9.33 11.99
CA PHE A 7 17.73 7.99 12.46
C PHE A 7 19.25 7.84 12.59
N ILE A 8 19.72 8.05 13.81
CA ILE A 8 21.15 8.10 14.15
C ILE A 8 21.62 6.68 14.48
N PRO A 9 22.67 6.16 13.82
CA PRO A 9 23.27 4.88 14.22
C PRO A 9 23.98 5.02 15.59
N GLY A 10 23.91 3.95 16.37
CA GLY A 10 24.63 3.84 17.64
C GLY A 10 25.03 2.42 17.94
N ILE A 11 26.05 2.26 18.76
CA ILE A 11 26.56 0.98 19.24
C ILE A 11 26.03 0.73 20.64
N VAL A 12 25.45 -0.43 20.90
CA VAL A 12 25.05 -0.87 22.24
C VAL A 12 26.33 -1.15 23.04
N LEU A 13 26.48 -0.48 24.17
CA LEU A 13 27.62 -0.65 25.07
C LEU A 13 27.32 -1.70 26.15
N SER A 14 26.11 -1.63 26.70
CA SER A 14 25.65 -2.55 27.75
C SER A 14 24.17 -2.88 27.62
N THR A 15 23.80 -4.04 28.13
CA THR A 15 22.40 -4.47 28.18
C THR A 15 22.03 -4.89 29.60
N GLN A 16 20.89 -4.42 30.09
CA GLN A 16 20.31 -4.76 31.38
C GLN A 16 18.82 -5.17 31.17
N PRO A 17 18.17 -5.85 32.09
CA PRO A 17 16.78 -6.33 31.90
C PRO A 17 15.76 -5.23 31.58
N TYR A 18 16.04 -3.97 31.93
CA TYR A 18 15.12 -2.84 31.81
C TYR A 18 15.67 -1.67 30.98
N LYS A 19 16.96 -1.68 30.60
CA LYS A 19 17.59 -0.63 29.78
C LYS A 19 18.75 -1.15 28.95
N ILE A 20 19.13 -0.38 27.95
CA ILE A 20 20.41 -0.49 27.24
C ILE A 20 21.14 0.86 27.27
N GLU A 21 22.46 0.82 27.26
CA GLU A 21 23.30 1.99 27.11
C GLU A 21 23.92 1.99 25.73
N VAL A 22 23.93 3.13 25.08
CA VAL A 22 24.28 3.26 23.67
C VAL A 22 25.16 4.47 23.46
N PHE A 23 26.20 4.31 22.62
CA PHE A 23 27.00 5.40 22.08
C PHE A 23 26.56 5.70 20.66
N LEU A 24 26.05 6.90 20.42
CA LEU A 24 25.57 7.37 19.12
C LEU A 24 26.70 7.89 18.25
N LYS A 25 26.53 7.81 16.94
CA LYS A 25 27.48 8.32 15.94
C LYS A 25 27.77 9.84 16.09
N ASN A 26 26.88 10.61 16.69
CA ASN A 26 27.05 12.04 16.98
C ASN A 26 27.73 12.31 18.33
N ASN A 27 28.49 11.36 18.87
CA ASN A 27 29.25 11.45 20.11
C ASN A 27 28.40 11.64 21.38
N GLN A 28 27.17 11.12 21.39
CA GLN A 28 26.30 11.17 22.56
C GLN A 28 26.15 9.80 23.19
N TYR A 29 26.20 9.77 24.53
CA TYR A 29 25.80 8.60 25.31
C TYR A 29 24.32 8.73 25.66
N ILE A 30 23.55 7.69 25.41
CA ILE A 30 22.12 7.68 25.70
C ILE A 30 21.73 6.38 26.42
N THR A 31 20.66 6.47 27.22
CA THR A 31 20.03 5.32 27.84
C THR A 31 18.66 5.10 27.21
N ILE A 32 18.41 3.88 26.76
CA ILE A 32 17.11 3.46 26.21
C ILE A 32 16.45 2.54 27.21
N TYR A 33 15.32 2.94 27.74
CA TYR A 33 14.53 2.10 28.64
C TYR A 33 13.68 1.10 27.86
N LYS A 34 13.37 -0.03 28.48
CA LYS A 34 12.60 -1.14 27.89
C LYS A 34 11.31 -0.71 27.19
N LYS A 35 10.59 0.30 27.71
CA LYS A 35 9.37 0.87 27.11
C LYS A 35 9.62 1.46 25.70
N ASN A 36 10.84 1.91 25.43
CA ASN A 36 11.23 2.61 24.18
C ASN A 36 11.93 1.70 23.17
N LEU A 37 12.03 0.39 23.43
CA LEU A 37 12.60 -0.61 22.55
C LEU A 37 11.61 -1.13 21.50
N GLY A 38 10.33 -0.74 21.57
CA GLY A 38 9.30 -1.19 20.63
C GLY A 38 9.15 -2.72 20.63
N LEU A 39 9.22 -3.33 19.46
CA LEU A 39 9.10 -4.80 19.32
C LEU A 39 10.23 -5.57 20.00
N LEU A 40 11.40 -4.95 20.21
CA LEU A 40 12.56 -5.57 20.82
C LEU A 40 12.51 -5.60 22.36
N LYS A 41 11.47 -5.05 22.99
CA LYS A 41 11.32 -5.05 24.45
C LYS A 41 11.34 -6.44 25.11
N LYS A 42 10.90 -7.48 24.35
CA LYS A 42 10.91 -8.87 24.81
C LYS A 42 12.31 -9.49 24.75
N ASP A 43 13.18 -8.95 23.93
CA ASP A 43 14.52 -9.47 23.72
C ASP A 43 15.41 -9.34 24.96
N LEU A 44 15.27 -8.23 25.70
CA LEU A 44 16.02 -8.04 26.95
C LEU A 44 15.61 -9.02 28.07
N ALA A 45 14.42 -9.59 27.99
CA ALA A 45 13.91 -10.54 28.99
C ALA A 45 14.31 -12.00 28.73
N LYS A 46 14.97 -12.29 27.62
CA LYS A 46 15.47 -13.63 27.31
C LYS A 46 16.61 -13.99 28.27
N GLU A 47 16.56 -15.19 28.82
CA GLU A 47 17.58 -15.70 29.75
C GLU A 47 18.85 -16.10 29.00
N ASN A 48 18.70 -16.84 27.90
CA ASN A 48 19.83 -17.28 27.08
C ASN A 48 20.46 -16.13 26.31
N PRO A 49 21.74 -15.78 26.58
CA PRO A 49 22.42 -14.69 25.86
C PRO A 49 22.58 -14.93 24.36
N GLU A 50 22.64 -16.18 23.92
CA GLU A 50 22.79 -16.52 22.49
C GLU A 50 21.56 -16.20 21.68
N GLU A 51 20.39 -16.25 22.30
CA GLU A 51 19.12 -15.93 21.67
C GLU A 51 18.80 -14.43 21.62
N LYS A 52 19.58 -13.59 22.31
CA LYS A 52 19.39 -12.15 22.33
C LYS A 52 19.81 -11.53 21.01
N LEU A 53 18.94 -10.73 20.41
CA LEU A 53 19.24 -9.90 19.24
C LEU A 53 20.03 -8.65 19.62
N ILE A 54 19.81 -8.13 20.84
CA ILE A 54 20.48 -6.95 21.36
C ILE A 54 21.62 -7.39 22.28
N LYS A 55 22.85 -7.21 21.83
CA LYS A 55 24.08 -7.55 22.57
C LYS A 55 25.01 -6.34 22.60
N PRO A 56 25.93 -6.24 23.55
CA PRO A 56 27.03 -5.30 23.45
C PRO A 56 27.73 -5.43 22.09
N GLY A 57 28.02 -4.31 21.43
CA GLY A 57 28.53 -4.27 20.05
C GLY A 57 27.46 -4.26 18.96
N SER A 58 26.19 -4.53 19.26
CA SER A 58 25.11 -4.42 18.28
C SER A 58 24.97 -2.99 17.76
N VAL A 59 24.90 -2.84 16.43
CA VAL A 59 24.65 -1.54 15.81
C VAL A 59 23.18 -1.38 15.48
N MET A 60 22.58 -0.39 16.07
CA MET A 60 21.15 -0.10 15.94
C MET A 60 20.94 1.36 15.53
N ARG A 61 19.70 1.73 15.21
CA ARG A 61 19.33 3.11 14.94
C ARG A 61 18.37 3.63 15.98
N PHE A 62 18.55 4.91 16.28
CA PHE A 62 17.80 5.60 17.32
C PHE A 62 17.29 6.93 16.79
N PHE A 63 16.11 7.35 17.22
CA PHE A 63 15.65 8.71 16.96
C PHE A 63 15.03 9.31 18.23
N LYS A 64 15.06 10.63 18.30
CA LYS A 64 14.50 11.36 19.44
C LYS A 64 13.03 11.66 19.17
N LYS A 65 12.15 11.07 19.98
CA LYS A 65 10.70 11.32 19.95
C LYS A 65 10.35 12.18 21.15
N LYS A 66 10.12 13.48 20.91
CA LYS A 66 9.96 14.46 21.98
C LYS A 66 11.19 14.47 22.89
N ARG A 67 11.06 14.02 24.16
CA ARG A 67 12.15 13.95 25.14
C ARG A 67 12.84 12.57 25.20
N ASP A 68 12.21 11.54 24.67
CA ASP A 68 12.69 10.16 24.76
C ASP A 68 13.47 9.74 23.50
N TRP A 69 14.51 8.96 23.70
CA TRP A 69 15.14 8.20 22.63
C TRP A 69 14.42 6.86 22.44
N VAL A 70 14.17 6.48 21.20
CA VAL A 70 13.52 5.22 20.84
C VAL A 70 14.32 4.49 19.77
N VAL A 71 14.27 3.17 19.82
CA VAL A 71 14.86 2.31 18.79
C VAL A 71 14.02 2.38 17.54
N THR A 72 14.69 2.39 16.41
CA THR A 72 14.08 2.34 15.08
C THR A 72 14.92 1.50 14.12
N GLN A 73 14.40 1.26 12.94
CA GLN A 73 15.14 0.64 11.83
C GLN A 73 14.81 1.36 10.52
N LEU A 74 15.68 1.21 9.53
CA LEU A 74 15.35 1.69 8.18
C LEU A 74 14.26 0.79 7.61
N PRO A 75 13.23 1.37 7.00
CA PRO A 75 12.19 0.58 6.34
C PRO A 75 12.78 -0.19 5.15
N GLU A 76 12.39 -1.44 5.01
CA GLU A 76 12.70 -2.27 3.83
C GLU A 76 11.74 -1.96 2.69
N VAL A 77 10.49 -1.63 3.03
CA VAL A 77 9.47 -1.20 2.08
C VAL A 77 9.36 0.32 2.07
N GLU A 78 9.06 0.87 0.92
CA GLU A 78 8.84 2.30 0.74
C GLU A 78 7.36 2.58 0.56
N SER A 79 6.92 3.73 1.04
CA SER A 79 5.57 4.24 0.81
C SER A 79 5.65 5.70 0.39
N ALA A 80 4.59 6.18 -0.22
CA ALA A 80 4.49 7.55 -0.69
C ALA A 80 3.14 8.14 -0.33
N LEU A 81 3.06 9.47 -0.33
CA LEU A 81 1.83 10.20 -0.06
C LEU A 81 1.70 11.34 -1.07
N ILE A 82 0.49 11.53 -1.58
CA ILE A 82 0.09 12.73 -2.31
C ILE A 82 -1.23 13.22 -1.73
N SER A 83 -1.32 14.54 -1.53
CA SER A 83 -2.56 15.23 -1.17
C SER A 83 -2.83 16.29 -2.23
N MET A 84 -4.07 16.36 -2.70
CA MET A 84 -4.48 17.27 -3.75
C MET A 84 -5.74 18.02 -3.33
N ASP A 85 -5.88 19.24 -3.79
CA ASP A 85 -7.12 20.00 -3.70
C ASP A 85 -8.13 19.41 -4.68
N PRO A 86 -9.32 18.96 -4.23
CA PRO A 86 -10.29 18.31 -5.09
C PRO A 86 -10.96 19.22 -6.10
N ASN A 87 -10.94 20.56 -5.89
CA ASN A 87 -11.57 21.52 -6.79
C ASN A 87 -10.66 21.96 -7.91
N THR A 88 -9.36 22.10 -7.61
CA THR A 88 -8.37 22.64 -8.56
C THR A 88 -7.43 21.59 -9.12
N GLY A 89 -7.34 20.41 -8.47
CA GLY A 89 -6.34 19.39 -8.78
C GLY A 89 -4.91 19.76 -8.36
N ALA A 90 -4.72 20.91 -7.67
CA ALA A 90 -3.41 21.33 -7.21
C ALA A 90 -2.82 20.38 -6.16
N ILE A 91 -1.54 20.07 -6.31
CA ILE A 91 -0.81 19.25 -5.31
C ILE A 91 -0.53 20.11 -4.09
N VAL A 92 -1.11 19.74 -2.95
CA VAL A 92 -0.92 20.41 -1.65
C VAL A 92 0.28 19.84 -0.90
N ALA A 93 0.47 18.52 -0.97
CA ALA A 93 1.62 17.85 -0.38
C ALA A 93 2.00 16.62 -1.19
N LEU A 94 3.31 16.35 -1.29
CA LEU A 94 3.85 15.17 -1.94
C LEU A 94 5.07 14.66 -1.18
N VAL A 95 5.05 13.37 -0.82
CA VAL A 95 6.19 12.66 -0.23
C VAL A 95 6.44 11.41 -1.07
N GLY A 96 7.55 11.37 -1.79
CA GLY A 96 7.85 10.30 -2.76
C GLY A 96 8.45 9.03 -2.16
N GLY A 97 8.85 9.04 -0.87
CA GLY A 97 9.46 7.91 -0.19
C GLY A 97 10.01 8.31 1.17
N PHE A 98 10.65 7.37 1.87
CA PHE A 98 11.17 7.57 3.22
C PHE A 98 12.28 8.63 3.29
N SER A 99 13.26 8.56 2.39
CA SER A 99 14.40 9.49 2.38
C SER A 99 15.04 9.58 1.00
N PHE A 100 15.08 10.79 0.43
CA PHE A 100 15.72 11.05 -0.85
C PHE A 100 17.22 10.68 -0.85
N LYS A 101 17.92 10.82 0.28
CA LYS A 101 19.33 10.41 0.42
C LYS A 101 19.53 8.89 0.38
N LYS A 102 18.49 8.11 0.79
CA LYS A 102 18.52 6.65 0.74
C LYS A 102 18.13 6.14 -0.64
N ASN A 103 17.03 6.66 -1.17
CA ASN A 103 16.46 6.28 -2.45
C ASN A 103 15.89 7.51 -3.15
N LYS A 104 16.40 7.82 -4.34
CA LYS A 104 15.96 8.97 -5.15
C LYS A 104 14.68 8.70 -5.93
N TYR A 105 14.21 7.45 -5.94
CA TYR A 105 13.01 7.06 -6.67
C TYR A 105 11.76 7.65 -6.02
N ASN A 106 10.99 8.40 -6.79
CA ASN A 106 9.75 9.01 -6.34
C ASN A 106 8.58 8.06 -6.65
N HIS A 107 8.06 7.39 -5.60
CA HIS A 107 6.98 6.43 -5.75
C HIS A 107 5.64 7.05 -6.15
N VAL A 108 5.45 8.37 -6.00
CA VAL A 108 4.23 9.05 -6.49
C VAL A 108 4.24 9.20 -8.00
N THR A 109 5.40 9.59 -8.57
CA THR A 109 5.47 9.99 -9.99
C THR A 109 6.12 8.94 -10.90
N GLN A 110 6.90 8.02 -10.35
CA GLN A 110 7.68 7.04 -11.11
C GLN A 110 7.21 5.60 -10.95
N ALA A 111 6.51 5.26 -9.84
CA ALA A 111 6.02 3.91 -9.63
C ALA A 111 4.79 3.63 -10.52
N HIS A 112 4.91 2.61 -11.35
CA HIS A 112 3.82 2.07 -12.13
C HIS A 112 3.36 0.76 -11.47
N ARG A 113 2.29 0.83 -10.70
CA ARG A 113 1.70 -0.31 -9.99
C ARG A 113 0.28 -0.54 -10.46
N GLN A 114 -0.16 -1.79 -10.41
CA GLN A 114 -1.55 -2.14 -10.67
C GLN A 114 -2.46 -1.39 -9.68
N PRO A 115 -3.43 -0.61 -10.16
CA PRO A 115 -4.26 0.24 -9.30
C PRO A 115 -5.25 -0.57 -8.44
N GLY A 116 -5.59 -1.79 -8.84
CA GLY A 116 -6.58 -2.61 -8.16
C GLY A 116 -7.94 -1.93 -8.09
N SER A 117 -8.63 -2.09 -6.98
CA SER A 117 -10.01 -1.56 -6.82
C SER A 117 -10.15 -0.04 -6.87
N ILE A 118 -9.05 0.72 -6.80
CA ILE A 118 -9.08 2.18 -7.01
C ILE A 118 -9.49 2.51 -8.45
N PHE A 119 -9.36 1.57 -9.38
CA PHE A 119 -9.75 1.76 -10.78
C PHE A 119 -11.26 1.62 -11.02
N LYS A 120 -12.01 0.98 -10.13
CA LYS A 120 -13.46 0.75 -10.28
C LYS A 120 -14.29 2.01 -10.55
N PRO A 121 -14.04 3.18 -9.92
CA PRO A 121 -14.76 4.40 -10.23
C PRO A 121 -14.67 4.81 -11.71
N PHE A 122 -13.54 4.58 -12.38
CA PHE A 122 -13.37 4.89 -13.80
C PHE A 122 -14.19 3.94 -14.69
N ILE A 123 -14.21 2.64 -14.35
CA ILE A 123 -15.08 1.64 -15.02
C ILE A 123 -16.55 2.03 -14.84
N ILE A 124 -16.97 2.38 -13.62
CA ILE A 124 -18.35 2.78 -13.34
C ILE A 124 -18.70 4.07 -14.08
N SER A 125 -17.79 5.05 -14.14
CA SER A 125 -18.00 6.29 -14.90
C SER A 125 -18.26 6.00 -16.39
N SER A 126 -17.50 5.08 -17.00
CA SER A 126 -17.75 4.68 -18.39
C SER A 126 -19.10 3.97 -18.56
N ALA A 127 -19.54 3.24 -17.55
CA ALA A 127 -20.86 2.59 -17.55
C ALA A 127 -22.02 3.60 -17.44
N LEU A 128 -21.85 4.65 -16.64
CA LEU A 128 -22.83 5.73 -16.54
C LEU A 128 -23.02 6.46 -17.88
N GLU A 129 -21.95 6.68 -18.63
CA GLU A 129 -22.00 7.26 -19.98
C GLU A 129 -22.79 6.38 -20.96
N LYS A 130 -22.78 5.06 -20.78
CA LYS A 130 -23.58 4.07 -21.52
C LYS A 130 -25.04 3.94 -21.04
N GLY A 131 -25.47 4.81 -20.13
CA GLY A 131 -26.86 4.82 -19.62
C GLY A 131 -27.14 3.89 -18.45
N ILE A 132 -26.14 3.17 -17.92
CA ILE A 132 -26.27 2.44 -16.67
C ILE A 132 -26.39 3.47 -15.54
N THR A 133 -27.32 3.26 -14.62
CA THR A 133 -27.54 4.22 -13.51
C THR A 133 -27.01 3.68 -12.17
N PRO A 134 -26.76 4.53 -11.17
CA PRO A 134 -26.39 4.08 -9.83
C PRO A 134 -27.44 3.15 -9.17
N SER A 135 -28.68 3.17 -9.66
CA SER A 135 -29.78 2.33 -9.17
C SER A 135 -29.94 1.02 -9.95
N THR A 136 -29.25 0.86 -11.08
CA THR A 136 -29.27 -0.37 -11.88
C THR A 136 -28.90 -1.57 -11.01
N ILE A 137 -29.70 -2.63 -11.10
CA ILE A 137 -29.47 -3.88 -10.37
C ILE A 137 -28.48 -4.74 -11.14
N ILE A 138 -27.40 -5.13 -10.47
CA ILE A 138 -26.36 -6.02 -10.98
C ILE A 138 -26.23 -7.21 -10.04
N ASN A 139 -26.14 -8.42 -10.57
CA ASN A 139 -26.00 -9.62 -9.76
C ASN A 139 -24.56 -9.77 -9.21
N ASP A 140 -24.40 -9.74 -7.89
CA ASP A 140 -23.17 -10.12 -7.19
C ASP A 140 -23.23 -11.63 -6.86
N GLY A 141 -23.26 -12.45 -7.89
CA GLY A 141 -23.30 -13.91 -7.81
C GLY A 141 -22.17 -14.57 -8.60
N PRO A 142 -22.03 -15.89 -8.53
CA PRO A 142 -20.99 -16.62 -9.25
C PRO A 142 -20.93 -16.23 -10.72
N LEU A 143 -19.71 -16.14 -11.25
CA LEU A 143 -19.43 -15.81 -12.64
C LEU A 143 -18.31 -16.70 -13.14
N GLU A 144 -18.52 -17.27 -14.29
CA GLU A 144 -17.49 -17.94 -15.07
C GLU A 144 -17.30 -17.18 -16.40
N VAL A 145 -16.06 -16.88 -16.73
CA VAL A 145 -15.69 -16.29 -18.01
C VAL A 145 -14.95 -17.38 -18.81
N LEU A 146 -15.49 -17.70 -19.97
CA LEU A 146 -14.97 -18.81 -20.77
C LEU A 146 -13.59 -18.47 -21.34
N ALA A 147 -12.73 -19.47 -21.46
CA ALA A 147 -11.39 -19.36 -22.02
C ALA A 147 -11.37 -18.68 -23.38
N LYS A 148 -12.33 -19.00 -24.25
CA LYS A 148 -12.50 -18.38 -25.58
C LYS A 148 -12.73 -16.86 -25.52
N ASP A 149 -13.45 -16.36 -24.50
CA ASP A 149 -13.74 -14.91 -24.31
C ASP A 149 -12.52 -14.16 -23.77
N LEU A 150 -11.55 -14.89 -23.20
CA LEU A 150 -10.32 -14.34 -22.62
C LEU A 150 -9.10 -14.50 -23.55
N GLY A 151 -9.19 -15.34 -24.59
CA GLY A 151 -8.04 -15.73 -25.41
C GLY A 151 -7.01 -16.56 -24.62
N THR A 152 -7.46 -17.36 -23.65
CA THR A 152 -6.65 -18.23 -22.77
C THR A 152 -7.04 -19.70 -22.93
N ASN A 153 -6.30 -20.60 -22.28
CA ASN A 153 -6.59 -22.05 -22.33
C ASN A 153 -7.53 -22.51 -21.22
N GLU A 154 -7.79 -21.65 -20.20
CA GLU A 154 -8.58 -22.00 -19.02
C GLU A 154 -9.68 -20.98 -18.77
N ASN A 155 -10.83 -21.47 -18.28
CA ASN A 155 -11.92 -20.61 -17.82
C ASN A 155 -11.49 -19.87 -16.56
N TRP A 156 -11.96 -18.65 -16.41
CA TRP A 156 -11.70 -17.82 -15.25
C TRP A 156 -12.94 -17.71 -14.37
N VAL A 157 -12.79 -18.07 -13.09
CA VAL A 157 -13.85 -17.99 -12.08
C VAL A 157 -13.44 -16.93 -11.03
N PRO A 158 -13.75 -15.63 -11.29
CA PRO A 158 -13.41 -14.57 -10.35
C PRO A 158 -14.23 -14.66 -9.09
N GLN A 159 -13.66 -14.13 -7.98
CA GLN A 159 -14.30 -14.10 -6.69
C GLN A 159 -14.26 -12.70 -6.07
N ASN A 160 -15.18 -12.43 -5.14
CA ASN A 160 -15.07 -11.29 -4.25
C ASN A 160 -13.96 -11.54 -3.21
N TYR A 161 -13.38 -10.47 -2.67
CA TYR A 161 -12.30 -10.56 -1.66
C TYR A 161 -12.68 -11.43 -0.45
N ASN A 162 -13.94 -11.40 -0.03
CA ASN A 162 -14.45 -12.15 1.12
C ASN A 162 -15.15 -13.47 0.73
N GLU A 163 -15.03 -13.89 -0.54
CA GLU A 163 -15.63 -15.11 -1.10
C GLU A 163 -17.16 -15.21 -0.94
N LYS A 164 -17.84 -14.11 -0.57
CA LYS A 164 -19.29 -14.07 -0.35
C LYS A 164 -20.00 -13.33 -1.48
N PHE A 165 -21.20 -13.80 -1.78
CA PHE A 165 -22.09 -13.23 -2.77
C PHE A 165 -23.24 -12.50 -2.06
N SER A 166 -23.71 -11.41 -2.68
CA SER A 166 -24.84 -10.61 -2.17
C SER A 166 -26.09 -10.75 -3.05
N GLY A 167 -26.00 -11.49 -4.15
CA GLY A 167 -27.06 -11.57 -5.14
C GLY A 167 -27.31 -10.25 -5.88
N PRO A 168 -28.54 -9.97 -6.31
CA PRO A 168 -28.89 -8.72 -6.99
C PRO A 168 -28.76 -7.51 -6.06
N ILE A 169 -27.85 -6.59 -6.38
CA ILE A 169 -27.62 -5.35 -5.64
C ILE A 169 -27.57 -4.14 -6.58
N ARG A 170 -27.79 -2.94 -6.04
CA ARG A 170 -27.65 -1.71 -6.81
C ARG A 170 -26.18 -1.43 -7.16
N LEU A 171 -25.94 -0.87 -8.33
CA LEU A 171 -24.59 -0.52 -8.78
C LEU A 171 -23.83 0.32 -7.73
N ARG A 172 -24.49 1.35 -7.14
CA ARG A 172 -23.87 2.17 -6.08
C ARG A 172 -23.41 1.36 -4.87
N GLU A 173 -24.16 0.32 -4.52
CA GLU A 173 -23.82 -0.58 -3.41
C GLU A 173 -22.65 -1.50 -3.79
N GLY A 174 -22.65 -2.01 -5.02
CA GLY A 174 -21.55 -2.79 -5.57
C GLY A 174 -20.21 -2.02 -5.56
N LEU A 175 -20.24 -0.72 -5.93
CA LEU A 175 -19.07 0.16 -5.87
C LEU A 175 -18.68 0.43 -4.41
N ALA A 176 -19.60 0.83 -3.54
CA ALA A 176 -19.32 1.14 -2.13
C ALA A 176 -18.73 -0.04 -1.36
N LYS A 177 -19.18 -1.26 -1.66
CA LYS A 177 -18.64 -2.51 -1.08
C LYS A 177 -17.49 -3.10 -1.88
N SER A 178 -17.05 -2.41 -2.94
CA SER A 178 -15.95 -2.84 -3.81
C SER A 178 -16.11 -4.27 -4.37
N LYS A 179 -17.33 -4.65 -4.78
CA LYS A 179 -17.65 -5.98 -5.30
C LYS A 179 -16.99 -6.23 -6.66
N ASN A 180 -16.16 -7.29 -6.72
CA ASN A 180 -15.43 -7.62 -7.95
C ASN A 180 -16.38 -8.09 -9.07
N LEU A 181 -17.31 -8.98 -8.72
CA LEU A 181 -18.20 -9.59 -9.70
C LEU A 181 -19.14 -8.58 -10.35
N VAL A 182 -19.57 -7.56 -9.60
CA VAL A 182 -20.34 -6.43 -10.13
C VAL A 182 -19.50 -5.66 -11.17
N SER A 183 -18.27 -5.32 -10.84
CA SER A 183 -17.38 -4.57 -11.74
C SER A 183 -17.06 -5.34 -13.03
N ILE A 184 -16.80 -6.65 -12.92
CA ILE A 184 -16.52 -7.52 -14.05
C ILE A 184 -17.75 -7.65 -14.98
N ARG A 185 -18.95 -7.83 -14.43
CA ARG A 185 -20.19 -7.88 -15.22
C ARG A 185 -20.44 -6.59 -15.98
N ILE A 186 -20.23 -5.45 -15.31
CA ILE A 186 -20.36 -4.15 -15.95
C ILE A 186 -19.34 -4.01 -17.08
N LEU A 187 -18.07 -4.31 -16.81
CA LEU A 187 -17.01 -4.19 -17.81
C LEU A 187 -17.25 -5.12 -19.01
N LYS A 188 -17.76 -6.33 -18.76
CA LYS A 188 -18.18 -7.26 -19.84
C LYS A 188 -19.35 -6.70 -20.65
N HIS A 189 -20.30 -6.01 -19.99
CA HIS A 189 -21.48 -5.41 -20.65
C HIS A 189 -21.13 -4.21 -21.54
N ILE A 190 -20.26 -3.30 -21.05
CA ILE A 190 -19.91 -2.08 -21.81
C ILE A 190 -18.72 -2.26 -22.76
N SER A 191 -18.03 -3.35 -22.72
CA SER A 191 -16.75 -3.77 -23.27
C SER A 191 -15.50 -3.14 -22.59
N PRO A 192 -14.45 -3.94 -22.42
CA PRO A 192 -13.16 -3.44 -21.91
C PRO A 192 -12.54 -2.36 -22.82
N GLU A 193 -12.65 -2.52 -24.15
CA GLU A 193 -12.11 -1.58 -25.15
C GLU A 193 -12.76 -0.21 -24.99
N TYR A 194 -14.08 -0.19 -24.92
CA TYR A 194 -14.83 1.06 -24.69
C TYR A 194 -14.40 1.73 -23.37
N SER A 195 -14.27 0.96 -22.29
CA SER A 195 -13.84 1.49 -21.01
C SER A 195 -12.42 2.07 -21.08
N LEU A 196 -11.50 1.42 -21.80
CA LEU A 196 -10.15 1.92 -22.02
C LEU A 196 -10.14 3.25 -22.80
N ASP A 197 -10.90 3.34 -23.87
CA ASP A 197 -11.00 4.59 -24.65
C ASP A 197 -11.60 5.72 -23.81
N TYR A 198 -12.62 5.41 -23.00
CA TYR A 198 -13.27 6.37 -22.13
C TYR A 198 -12.33 6.95 -21.05
N ILE A 199 -11.47 6.13 -20.45
CA ILE A 199 -10.57 6.60 -19.37
C ILE A 199 -9.48 7.55 -19.88
N ALA A 200 -9.26 7.67 -21.19
CA ALA A 200 -8.39 8.69 -21.76
C ALA A 200 -8.82 10.12 -21.34
N ARG A 201 -10.11 10.33 -21.10
CA ARG A 201 -10.68 11.61 -20.61
C ARG A 201 -10.15 12.00 -19.23
N PHE A 202 -9.66 11.03 -18.45
CA PHE A 202 -9.03 11.24 -17.13
C PHE A 202 -7.50 11.31 -17.19
N GLY A 203 -6.93 11.40 -18.41
CA GLY A 203 -5.48 11.51 -18.59
C GLY A 203 -4.73 10.18 -18.67
N PHE A 204 -5.42 9.04 -18.62
CA PHE A 204 -4.78 7.75 -18.88
C PHE A 204 -4.44 7.59 -20.35
N ASN A 205 -3.31 6.96 -20.66
CA ASN A 205 -2.96 6.61 -22.03
C ASN A 205 -3.45 5.19 -22.35
N PRO A 206 -4.52 5.00 -23.14
CA PRO A 206 -5.11 3.68 -23.41
C PRO A 206 -4.11 2.70 -24.03
N LYS A 207 -3.14 3.20 -24.81
CA LYS A 207 -2.12 2.36 -25.46
C LYS A 207 -1.18 1.65 -24.50
N LYS A 208 -1.14 2.08 -23.22
CA LYS A 208 -0.32 1.43 -22.17
C LYS A 208 -1.02 0.28 -21.48
N TYR A 209 -2.29 0.07 -21.74
CA TYR A 209 -3.11 -0.94 -21.07
C TYR A 209 -3.67 -1.92 -22.09
N LYS A 210 -3.93 -3.12 -21.65
CA LYS A 210 -4.63 -4.13 -22.45
C LYS A 210 -6.08 -4.26 -21.98
N PRO A 211 -7.05 -4.47 -22.88
CA PRO A 211 -8.47 -4.52 -22.55
C PRO A 211 -8.85 -5.85 -21.89
N TYR A 212 -8.40 -6.07 -20.67
CA TYR A 212 -8.74 -7.27 -19.91
C TYR A 212 -9.91 -7.04 -18.96
N LEU A 213 -10.73 -8.09 -18.71
CA LEU A 213 -11.79 -8.05 -17.71
C LEU A 213 -11.27 -7.95 -16.28
N SER A 214 -10.00 -8.21 -16.05
CA SER A 214 -9.30 -8.12 -14.76
C SER A 214 -8.58 -6.78 -14.55
N MET A 215 -9.01 -5.72 -15.23
CA MET A 215 -8.46 -4.37 -15.07
C MET A 215 -8.61 -3.84 -13.66
#